data_f12382a2eb4470d82a76c27a478e79d5
#
_entry.id   f12382a2eb4470d82a76c27a478e79d5
#
_cell.length_a   1.000
_cell.length_b   1.000
_cell.length_c   1.000
_cell.angle_alpha   90.00
_cell.angle_beta   90.00
_cell.angle_gamma   90.00
#
_symmetry.space_group_name_H-M   'P 1'
#
loop_
_entity.id
_entity.type
_entity.pdbx_description
1 polymer ?
#
loop_
_entity_poly.entity_id
_entity_poly.type
_entity_poly.pdbx_seq_one_letter_code
_entity_poly.pdbx_strand_id
1 'polypeptide(L)'
;FKKIAFFLTLAAASATTYAQYEDTSVDQRIGATNNNNEDSIKIGRGYISMFQQSLTDKNWAEAYTNWKWIFKNAPFAINGTYTQGPLMFYYLITTEKDDAKKLAYFNEMMTIFEARTKNLDALNSFAKTKSTMGDVLASKAEFYNWTAPNVKNSGYTLNKSYDNYKQAITTINEKGGREIEGSVLQTFFMISDAMFKANAKADSKANPFRTHYLQDYLDSKDACEKMLELAKEAQAAGDTATASKLVKKYDGPLAFIEQTFSASGAADQEQIVAIFTKSLAANKSDKNKLNSAINLMAANDCDTTEIYY
;
A
#
# COMPACT_ATOMS: atom_id res chain seq x y z
N PHE A 1 23.62 17.42 10.95
CA PHE A 1 23.39 16.24 11.82
C PHE A 1 22.70 16.56 13.16
N LYS A 2 22.71 17.81 13.66
CA LYS A 2 22.12 18.18 14.97
C LYS A 2 20.64 18.61 14.94
N LYS A 3 20.00 18.73 13.79
CA LYS A 3 18.58 19.15 13.67
C LYS A 3 17.56 17.99 13.54
N ILE A 4 18.03 16.77 13.32
CA ILE A 4 17.17 15.57 13.18
C ILE A 4 16.76 15.00 14.55
N ALA A 5 17.55 15.24 15.59
CA ALA A 5 17.30 14.73 16.95
C ALA A 5 16.08 15.36 17.65
N PHE A 6 15.53 16.48 17.16
CA PHE A 6 14.43 17.17 17.83
C PHE A 6 13.02 16.61 17.53
N PHE A 7 12.88 15.82 16.46
CA PHE A 7 11.59 15.21 16.10
C PHE A 7 11.31 13.88 16.81
N LEU A 8 12.35 13.23 17.32
CA LEU A 8 12.23 11.90 17.98
C LEU A 8 11.72 11.98 19.44
N THR A 9 11.73 13.14 20.08
CA THR A 9 11.34 13.25 21.50
C THR A 9 9.83 13.40 21.73
N LEU A 10 9.01 13.71 20.71
CA LEU A 10 7.56 13.83 20.88
C LEU A 10 6.83 12.47 20.84
N ALA A 11 7.51 11.41 20.42
CA ALA A 11 6.93 10.06 20.36
C ALA A 11 7.06 9.29 21.70
N ALA A 12 7.71 9.86 22.70
CA ALA A 12 7.99 9.16 23.97
C ALA A 12 7.00 9.45 25.11
N ALA A 13 6.08 10.41 24.92
CA ALA A 13 5.10 10.74 25.95
C ALA A 13 3.72 10.26 25.54
N SER A 14 3.45 9.01 25.71
CA SER A 14 2.15 8.51 26.12
C SER A 14 1.98 7.02 25.80
N ALA A 15 2.33 6.19 26.73
CA ALA A 15 1.58 4.96 26.97
C ALA A 15 0.22 5.37 27.59
N THR A 16 -0.52 6.24 26.88
CA THR A 16 -1.92 6.47 27.20
C THR A 16 -2.69 5.25 26.74
N THR A 17 -3.41 4.63 27.65
CA THR A 17 -4.30 3.52 27.37
C THR A 17 -5.22 3.91 26.22
N TYR A 18 -5.34 3.06 25.21
CA TYR A 18 -6.11 3.29 23.97
C TYR A 18 -7.56 3.74 24.23
N ALA A 19 -8.15 3.34 25.35
CA ALA A 19 -9.45 3.78 25.82
C ALA A 19 -9.60 5.31 26.02
N GLN A 20 -8.49 6.06 26.09
CA GLN A 20 -8.55 7.52 26.33
C GLN A 20 -9.18 8.31 25.18
N TYR A 21 -9.16 7.77 23.95
CA TYR A 21 -9.65 8.48 22.77
C TYR A 21 -10.95 7.90 22.21
N GLU A 22 -11.44 6.79 22.74
CA GLU A 22 -12.66 6.14 22.30
C GLU A 22 -13.86 7.07 22.60
N ASP A 23 -14.71 7.28 21.60
CA ASP A 23 -15.88 8.17 21.65
C ASP A 23 -15.61 9.63 22.05
N THR A 24 -14.36 10.09 21.97
CA THR A 24 -14.00 11.47 22.30
C THR A 24 -14.24 12.44 21.15
N SER A 25 -14.61 13.68 21.47
CA SER A 25 -14.68 14.76 20.49
C SER A 25 -13.29 15.24 20.06
N VAL A 26 -13.23 15.98 18.94
CA VAL A 26 -11.97 16.61 18.48
C VAL A 26 -11.36 17.49 19.56
N ASP A 27 -12.20 18.22 20.30
CA ASP A 27 -11.76 19.10 21.39
C ASP A 27 -11.11 18.35 22.54
N GLN A 28 -11.73 17.25 22.95
CA GLN A 28 -11.18 16.41 24.00
C GLN A 28 -9.82 15.83 23.58
N ARG A 29 -9.66 15.45 22.31
CA ARG A 29 -8.39 14.95 21.79
C ARG A 29 -7.30 16.04 21.70
N ILE A 30 -7.68 17.26 21.31
CA ILE A 30 -6.77 18.42 21.37
C ILE A 30 -6.39 18.73 22.83
N GLY A 31 -7.39 18.75 23.72
CA GLY A 31 -7.21 19.04 25.14
C GLY A 31 -6.31 18.00 25.82
N ALA A 32 -6.47 16.73 25.51
CA ALA A 32 -5.65 15.65 26.08
C ALA A 32 -4.14 15.84 25.79
N THR A 33 -3.78 16.46 24.67
CA THR A 33 -2.38 16.76 24.34
C THR A 33 -1.90 18.10 24.96
N ASN A 34 -2.83 19.00 25.29
CA ASN A 34 -2.53 20.38 25.69
C ASN A 34 -3.04 20.75 27.10
N ASN A 35 -3.09 19.79 28.00
CA ASN A 35 -3.53 19.97 29.40
C ASN A 35 -4.93 20.60 29.53
N ASN A 36 -5.84 20.34 28.59
CA ASN A 36 -7.20 20.88 28.50
C ASN A 36 -7.24 22.42 28.48
N ASN A 37 -6.21 23.07 27.94
CA ASN A 37 -6.16 24.50 27.81
C ASN A 37 -7.14 24.96 26.71
N GLU A 38 -8.11 25.83 27.06
CA GLU A 38 -9.18 26.28 26.17
C GLU A 38 -8.65 27.07 24.96
N ASP A 39 -7.62 27.90 25.13
CA ASP A 39 -6.99 28.62 24.04
C ASP A 39 -6.33 27.68 23.05
N SER A 40 -5.64 26.63 23.57
CA SER A 40 -5.03 25.59 22.73
C SER A 40 -6.08 24.80 21.95
N ILE A 41 -7.23 24.51 22.55
CA ILE A 41 -8.36 23.84 21.89
C ILE A 41 -8.89 24.71 20.75
N LYS A 42 -9.15 26.01 21.02
CA LYS A 42 -9.62 26.96 20.01
C LYS A 42 -8.63 27.15 18.85
N ILE A 43 -7.34 27.28 19.16
CA ILE A 43 -6.27 27.38 18.17
C ILE A 43 -6.21 26.08 17.34
N GLY A 44 -6.26 24.92 17.99
CA GLY A 44 -6.23 23.61 17.33
C GLY A 44 -7.37 23.41 16.33
N ARG A 45 -8.59 23.81 16.70
CA ARG A 45 -9.75 23.82 15.76
C ARG A 45 -9.47 24.66 14.52
N GLY A 46 -8.88 25.87 14.72
CA GLY A 46 -8.51 26.75 13.63
C GLY A 46 -7.55 26.09 12.64
N TYR A 47 -6.46 25.49 13.15
CA TYR A 47 -5.49 24.80 12.31
C TYR A 47 -6.08 23.59 11.58
N ILE A 48 -6.96 22.81 12.23
CA ILE A 48 -7.65 21.67 11.62
C ILE A 48 -8.56 22.15 10.48
N SER A 49 -9.36 23.20 10.72
CA SER A 49 -10.26 23.76 9.69
C SER A 49 -9.47 24.28 8.49
N MET A 50 -8.41 25.06 8.75
CA MET A 50 -7.53 25.59 7.69
C MET A 50 -6.81 24.47 6.93
N PHE A 51 -6.36 23.41 7.60
CA PHE A 51 -5.77 22.25 6.94
C PHE A 51 -6.74 21.59 5.96
N GLN A 52 -7.96 21.30 6.42
CA GLN A 52 -8.99 20.68 5.59
C GLN A 52 -9.39 21.56 4.40
N GLN A 53 -9.54 22.87 4.64
CA GLN A 53 -9.82 23.82 3.56
C GLN A 53 -8.68 23.88 2.55
N SER A 54 -7.44 24.04 3.02
CA SER A 54 -6.26 24.12 2.14
C SER A 54 -6.08 22.84 1.29
N LEU A 55 -6.42 21.65 1.83
CA LEU A 55 -6.44 20.40 1.05
C LEU A 55 -7.51 20.44 -0.06
N THR A 56 -8.71 20.95 0.26
CA THR A 56 -9.81 21.11 -0.70
C THR A 56 -9.43 22.07 -1.81
N ASP A 57 -8.79 23.18 -1.46
CA ASP A 57 -8.34 24.23 -2.38
C ASP A 57 -7.04 23.88 -3.10
N LYS A 58 -6.45 22.70 -2.78
CA LYS A 58 -5.14 22.25 -3.30
C LYS A 58 -4.02 23.26 -3.01
N ASN A 59 -4.15 24.03 -1.95
CA ASN A 59 -3.10 24.94 -1.46
C ASN A 59 -2.12 24.17 -0.56
N TRP A 60 -1.22 23.41 -1.18
CA TRP A 60 -0.35 22.47 -0.49
C TRP A 60 0.61 23.13 0.50
N ALA A 61 1.08 24.35 0.20
CA ALA A 61 1.98 25.11 1.08
C ALA A 61 1.30 25.53 2.39
N GLU A 62 0.06 26.00 2.30
CA GLU A 62 -0.72 26.35 3.47
C GLU A 62 -1.18 25.09 4.23
N ALA A 63 -1.59 24.05 3.51
CA ALA A 63 -1.90 22.75 4.10
C ALA A 63 -0.72 22.22 4.91
N TYR A 64 0.51 22.33 4.41
CA TYR A 64 1.72 21.93 5.12
C TYR A 64 1.95 22.75 6.40
N THR A 65 1.75 24.06 6.35
CA THR A 65 1.90 24.94 7.52
C THR A 65 0.92 24.54 8.64
N ASN A 66 -0.34 24.31 8.27
CA ASN A 66 -1.38 23.92 9.19
C ASN A 66 -1.18 22.48 9.71
N TRP A 67 -0.86 21.55 8.82
CA TRP A 67 -0.53 20.16 9.17
C TRP A 67 0.62 20.08 10.17
N LYS A 68 1.66 20.86 9.97
CA LYS A 68 2.85 20.88 10.85
C LYS A 68 2.50 21.27 12.28
N TRP A 69 1.62 22.24 12.45
CA TRP A 69 1.11 22.61 13.76
C TRP A 69 0.32 21.46 14.40
N ILE A 70 -0.61 20.87 13.66
CA ILE A 70 -1.46 19.76 14.14
C ILE A 70 -0.59 18.56 14.52
N PHE A 71 0.30 18.13 13.62
CA PHE A 71 1.16 16.97 13.86
C PHE A 71 2.04 17.11 15.10
N LYS A 72 2.47 18.35 15.38
CA LYS A 72 3.30 18.67 16.55
C LYS A 72 2.49 18.81 17.84
N ASN A 73 1.37 19.54 17.81
CA ASN A 73 0.69 20.01 19.01
C ASN A 73 -0.61 19.25 19.32
N ALA A 74 -1.19 18.58 18.34
CA ALA A 74 -2.44 17.86 18.48
C ALA A 74 -2.47 16.58 17.61
N PRO A 75 -1.48 15.66 17.76
CA PRO A 75 -1.28 14.52 16.85
C PRO A 75 -2.48 13.58 16.78
N PHE A 76 -3.29 13.49 17.84
CA PHE A 76 -4.49 12.66 17.88
C PHE A 76 -5.79 13.42 17.62
N ALA A 77 -5.74 14.69 17.23
CA ALA A 77 -6.95 15.47 16.99
C ALA A 77 -7.79 14.91 15.84
N ILE A 78 -7.15 14.57 14.73
CA ILE A 78 -7.81 14.00 13.56
C ILE A 78 -6.95 12.92 12.89
N ASN A 79 -7.58 11.85 12.40
CA ASN A 79 -6.90 10.81 11.64
C ASN A 79 -6.36 11.33 10.29
N GLY A 80 -6.97 12.39 9.74
CA GLY A 80 -6.54 13.05 8.51
C GLY A 80 -5.08 13.51 8.52
N THR A 81 -4.52 13.85 9.69
CA THR A 81 -3.10 14.17 9.85
C THR A 81 -2.18 13.07 9.29
N TYR A 82 -2.59 11.81 9.43
CA TYR A 82 -1.82 10.63 9.01
C TYR A 82 -2.28 10.02 7.68
N THR A 83 -3.52 10.24 7.29
CA THR A 83 -4.07 9.67 6.05
C THR A 83 -3.99 10.62 4.86
N GLN A 84 -4.14 11.92 5.10
CA GLN A 84 -4.08 12.98 4.08
C GLN A 84 -2.71 13.67 4.02
N GLY A 85 -1.95 13.64 5.12
CA GLY A 85 -0.60 14.21 5.18
C GLY A 85 0.31 13.68 4.07
N PRO A 86 0.44 12.35 3.85
CA PRO A 86 1.26 11.81 2.78
C PRO A 86 0.89 12.31 1.38
N LEU A 87 -0.40 12.49 1.09
CA LEU A 87 -0.86 13.04 -0.18
C LEU A 87 -0.43 14.49 -0.37
N MET A 88 -0.55 15.31 0.67
CA MET A 88 -0.04 16.68 0.66
C MET A 88 1.46 16.72 0.35
N PHE A 89 2.27 15.87 1.02
CA PHE A 89 3.70 15.79 0.77
C PHE A 89 4.03 15.30 -0.64
N TYR A 90 3.26 14.36 -1.18
CA TYR A 90 3.41 13.93 -2.57
C TYR A 90 3.32 15.12 -3.53
N TYR A 91 2.32 15.99 -3.38
CA TYR A 91 2.19 17.18 -4.21
C TYR A 91 3.29 18.21 -3.96
N LEU A 92 3.69 18.42 -2.71
CA LEU A 92 4.82 19.31 -2.39
C LEU A 92 6.12 18.81 -3.06
N ILE A 93 6.42 17.52 -2.98
CA ILE A 93 7.61 16.92 -3.60
C ILE A 93 7.56 17.04 -5.12
N THR A 94 6.41 16.78 -5.74
CA THR A 94 6.28 16.80 -7.20
C THR A 94 6.33 18.21 -7.80
N THR A 95 5.95 19.23 -7.05
CA THR A 95 5.95 20.63 -7.51
C THR A 95 7.18 21.43 -7.10
N GLU A 96 7.92 20.99 -6.07
CA GLU A 96 9.14 21.65 -5.61
C GLU A 96 10.27 21.48 -6.64
N LYS A 97 11.12 22.51 -6.77
CA LYS A 97 12.28 22.50 -7.68
C LYS A 97 13.61 22.34 -6.93
N ASP A 98 13.64 22.73 -5.66
CA ASP A 98 14.83 22.65 -4.81
C ASP A 98 15.00 21.22 -4.27
N ASP A 99 16.11 20.59 -4.63
CA ASP A 99 16.42 19.20 -4.24
C ASP A 99 16.50 19.02 -2.72
N ALA A 100 17.01 20.00 -1.99
CA ALA A 100 17.12 19.93 -0.54
C ALA A 100 15.75 20.00 0.14
N LYS A 101 14.85 20.83 -0.38
CA LYS A 101 13.46 20.90 0.10
C LYS A 101 12.67 19.64 -0.26
N LYS A 102 12.84 19.10 -1.49
CA LYS A 102 12.26 17.81 -1.86
C LYS A 102 12.65 16.72 -0.87
N LEU A 103 13.95 16.62 -0.56
CA LEU A 103 14.45 15.64 0.39
C LEU A 103 13.89 15.87 1.80
N ALA A 104 13.76 17.13 2.24
CA ALA A 104 13.16 17.45 3.53
C ALA A 104 11.69 17.00 3.59
N TYR A 105 10.89 17.31 2.57
CA TYR A 105 9.50 16.87 2.48
C TYR A 105 9.36 15.35 2.43
N PHE A 106 10.22 14.68 1.66
CA PHE A 106 10.25 13.22 1.60
C PHE A 106 10.53 12.60 2.98
N ASN A 107 11.54 13.10 3.69
CA ASN A 107 11.86 12.61 5.02
C ASN A 107 10.72 12.85 6.03
N GLU A 108 10.09 14.03 6.00
CA GLU A 108 8.93 14.32 6.84
C GLU A 108 7.74 13.40 6.50
N MET A 109 7.48 13.13 5.22
CA MET A 109 6.46 12.17 4.80
C MET A 109 6.73 10.76 5.36
N MET A 110 7.97 10.30 5.33
CA MET A 110 8.31 8.98 5.89
C MET A 110 8.10 8.93 7.41
N THR A 111 8.35 10.03 8.14
CA THR A 111 8.06 10.07 9.59
C THR A 111 6.57 9.96 9.91
N ILE A 112 5.68 10.38 9.00
CA ILE A 112 4.22 10.17 9.19
C ILE A 112 3.90 8.69 9.28
N PHE A 113 4.46 7.87 8.38
CA PHE A 113 4.20 6.43 8.39
C PHE A 113 4.76 5.75 9.63
N GLU A 114 5.94 6.16 10.10
CA GLU A 114 6.53 5.67 11.35
C GLU A 114 5.65 6.03 12.57
N ALA A 115 5.20 7.29 12.63
CA ALA A 115 4.31 7.74 13.69
C ALA A 115 2.93 7.05 13.62
N ARG A 116 2.38 6.84 12.40
CA ARG A 116 1.11 6.14 12.20
C ARG A 116 1.20 4.69 12.63
N THR A 117 2.27 3.99 12.25
CA THR A 117 2.54 2.60 12.67
C THR A 117 2.58 2.48 14.19
N LYS A 118 3.32 3.39 14.85
CA LYS A 118 3.49 3.39 16.31
C LYS A 118 2.18 3.68 17.06
N ASN A 119 1.32 4.52 16.50
CA ASN A 119 0.11 5.00 17.16
C ASN A 119 -1.18 4.42 16.55
N LEU A 120 -1.09 3.32 15.81
CA LEU A 120 -2.21 2.82 15.01
C LEU A 120 -3.45 2.53 15.85
N ASP A 121 -3.30 1.90 17.00
CA ASP A 121 -4.43 1.54 17.88
C ASP A 121 -5.10 2.80 18.44
N ALA A 122 -4.32 3.79 18.87
CA ALA A 122 -4.85 5.06 19.35
C ALA A 122 -5.60 5.81 18.23
N LEU A 123 -5.08 5.81 17.01
CA LEU A 123 -5.74 6.41 15.86
C LEU A 123 -7.02 5.68 15.48
N ASN A 124 -7.02 4.34 15.58
CA ASN A 124 -8.18 3.51 15.31
C ASN A 124 -9.28 3.64 16.35
N SER A 125 -8.98 4.05 17.59
CA SER A 125 -9.99 4.18 18.64
C SER A 125 -11.05 5.23 18.32
N PHE A 126 -10.72 6.27 17.55
CA PHE A 126 -11.64 7.32 17.14
C PHE A 126 -11.85 7.42 15.61
N ALA A 127 -11.20 6.58 14.83
CA ALA A 127 -11.36 6.59 13.38
C ALA A 127 -12.68 5.94 12.95
N LYS A 128 -13.46 6.61 12.08
CA LYS A 128 -14.67 6.03 11.47
C LYS A 128 -14.37 4.74 10.71
N THR A 129 -13.22 4.69 10.08
CA THR A 129 -12.73 3.52 9.36
C THR A 129 -11.38 3.15 9.94
N LYS A 130 -11.32 1.98 10.57
CA LYS A 130 -10.09 1.45 11.17
C LYS A 130 -9.14 0.98 10.08
N SER A 131 -7.85 1.25 10.25
CA SER A 131 -6.76 0.75 9.41
C SER A 131 -6.08 -0.43 10.07
N THR A 132 -5.60 -1.37 9.27
CA THR A 132 -4.70 -2.42 9.75
C THR A 132 -3.24 -1.99 9.61
N MET A 133 -2.32 -2.71 10.22
CA MET A 133 -0.88 -2.50 10.02
C MET A 133 -0.51 -2.68 8.54
N GLY A 134 -1.10 -3.66 7.88
CA GLY A 134 -0.90 -3.90 6.45
C GLY A 134 -1.33 -2.71 5.58
N ASP A 135 -2.47 -2.07 5.89
CA ASP A 135 -2.92 -0.85 5.18
C ASP A 135 -1.90 0.29 5.30
N VAL A 136 -1.32 0.46 6.49
CA VAL A 136 -0.31 1.51 6.73
C VAL A 136 0.96 1.22 5.95
N LEU A 137 1.42 -0.03 5.97
CA LEU A 137 2.62 -0.46 5.25
C LEU A 137 2.43 -0.42 3.74
N ALA A 138 1.26 -0.82 3.22
CA ALA A 138 0.92 -0.70 1.81
C ALA A 138 0.95 0.77 1.35
N SER A 139 0.30 1.65 2.10
CA SER A 139 0.34 3.08 1.81
C SER A 139 1.78 3.65 1.86
N LYS A 140 2.60 3.23 2.84
CA LYS A 140 4.02 3.60 2.89
C LYS A 140 4.77 3.14 1.64
N ALA A 141 4.55 1.90 1.20
CA ALA A 141 5.20 1.35 0.01
C ALA A 141 4.83 2.13 -1.25
N GLU A 142 3.54 2.46 -1.43
CA GLU A 142 3.06 3.24 -2.57
C GLU A 142 3.67 4.65 -2.59
N PHE A 143 3.58 5.41 -1.50
CA PHE A 143 4.14 6.77 -1.45
C PHE A 143 5.66 6.77 -1.58
N TYR A 144 6.36 5.78 -1.00
CA TYR A 144 7.78 5.61 -1.22
C TYR A 144 8.10 5.39 -2.71
N ASN A 145 7.41 4.48 -3.36
CA ASN A 145 7.64 4.15 -4.76
C ASN A 145 7.32 5.32 -5.72
N TRP A 146 6.28 6.11 -5.41
CA TRP A 146 5.90 7.27 -6.23
C TRP A 146 6.84 8.47 -6.08
N THR A 147 7.49 8.62 -4.94
CA THR A 147 8.25 9.84 -4.62
C THR A 147 9.75 9.63 -4.61
N ALA A 148 10.25 8.57 -3.97
CA ALA A 148 11.68 8.36 -3.74
C ALA A 148 12.52 8.34 -5.02
N PRO A 149 12.08 7.76 -6.17
CA PRO A 149 12.84 7.79 -7.42
C PRO A 149 13.15 9.21 -7.93
N ASN A 150 12.29 10.17 -7.60
CA ASN A 150 12.36 11.56 -8.07
C ASN A 150 12.98 12.51 -7.05
N VAL A 151 13.45 12.00 -5.93
CA VAL A 151 14.07 12.77 -4.84
C VAL A 151 15.55 12.39 -4.73
N LYS A 152 16.42 13.33 -5.07
CA LYS A 152 17.87 13.15 -4.96
C LYS A 152 18.27 12.84 -3.52
N ASN A 153 19.11 11.84 -3.32
CA ASN A 153 19.56 11.38 -2.02
C ASN A 153 18.44 10.80 -1.10
N SER A 154 17.28 10.42 -1.64
CA SER A 154 16.24 9.70 -0.90
C SER A 154 16.69 8.33 -0.38
N GLY A 155 17.78 7.80 -0.93
CA GLY A 155 18.23 6.44 -0.71
C GLY A 155 17.33 5.39 -1.39
N TYR A 156 16.63 5.79 -2.46
CA TYR A 156 15.85 4.86 -3.26
C TYR A 156 16.74 3.77 -3.85
N THR A 157 16.25 2.54 -3.72
CA THR A 157 16.75 1.38 -4.47
C THR A 157 15.56 0.50 -4.81
N LEU A 158 15.68 -0.26 -5.89
CA LEU A 158 14.65 -1.22 -6.29
C LEU A 158 14.39 -2.25 -5.16
N ASN A 159 15.45 -2.70 -4.49
CA ASN A 159 15.35 -3.60 -3.34
C ASN A 159 14.50 -3.01 -2.22
N LYS A 160 14.73 -1.76 -1.82
CA LYS A 160 13.91 -1.11 -0.78
C LYS A 160 12.45 -0.97 -1.18
N SER A 161 12.18 -0.67 -2.47
CA SER A 161 10.82 -0.65 -2.98
C SER A 161 10.17 -2.03 -2.88
N TYR A 162 10.87 -3.07 -3.31
CA TYR A 162 10.43 -4.45 -3.18
C TYR A 162 10.16 -4.84 -1.71
N ASP A 163 11.10 -4.58 -0.82
CA ASP A 163 11.00 -4.92 0.61
C ASP A 163 9.80 -4.24 1.28
N ASN A 164 9.53 -2.97 0.96
CA ASN A 164 8.38 -2.24 1.50
C ASN A 164 7.05 -2.91 1.09
N TYR A 165 6.89 -3.28 -0.18
CA TYR A 165 5.69 -3.96 -0.65
C TYR A 165 5.59 -5.39 -0.08
N LYS A 166 6.69 -6.14 -0.07
CA LYS A 166 6.72 -7.51 0.49
C LYS A 166 6.32 -7.50 1.96
N GLN A 167 6.86 -6.57 2.74
CA GLN A 167 6.49 -6.39 4.15
C GLN A 167 4.98 -6.12 4.32
N ALA A 168 4.41 -5.25 3.49
CA ALA A 168 2.98 -4.94 3.54
C ALA A 168 2.12 -6.18 3.27
N ILE A 169 2.40 -6.89 2.18
CA ILE A 169 1.66 -8.08 1.74
C ILE A 169 1.77 -9.20 2.77
N THR A 170 2.98 -9.49 3.25
CA THR A 170 3.21 -10.50 4.29
C THR A 170 2.44 -10.16 5.58
N THR A 171 2.47 -8.87 6.00
CA THR A 171 1.75 -8.44 7.21
C THR A 171 0.24 -8.62 7.07
N ILE A 172 -0.33 -8.34 5.90
CA ILE A 172 -1.77 -8.55 5.64
C ILE A 172 -2.11 -10.04 5.67
N ASN A 173 -1.30 -10.87 5.03
CA ASN A 173 -1.53 -12.31 4.98
C ASN A 173 -1.42 -12.98 6.36
N GLU A 174 -0.46 -12.56 7.19
CA GLU A 174 -0.23 -13.15 8.52
C GLU A 174 -1.20 -12.66 9.59
N LYS A 175 -1.54 -11.37 9.58
CA LYS A 175 -2.29 -10.73 10.68
C LYS A 175 -3.76 -10.50 10.36
N GLY A 176 -4.18 -10.84 9.13
CA GLY A 176 -5.48 -10.46 8.63
C GLY A 176 -5.57 -8.94 8.40
N GLY A 177 -6.65 -8.51 7.80
CA GLY A 177 -6.88 -7.09 7.52
C GLY A 177 -7.82 -6.93 6.35
N ARG A 178 -7.87 -5.71 5.82
CA ARG A 178 -8.54 -5.48 4.56
C ARG A 178 -7.79 -6.20 3.45
N GLU A 179 -8.55 -6.56 2.44
CA GLU A 179 -7.97 -7.07 1.22
C GLU A 179 -6.99 -6.05 0.65
N ILE A 180 -5.86 -6.55 0.17
CA ILE A 180 -4.89 -5.72 -0.54
C ILE A 180 -5.54 -5.24 -1.83
N GLU A 181 -5.52 -3.94 -2.08
CA GLU A 181 -6.02 -3.38 -3.34
C GLU A 181 -5.31 -4.01 -4.54
N GLY A 182 -6.07 -4.35 -5.58
CA GLY A 182 -5.49 -4.96 -6.78
C GLY A 182 -4.37 -4.13 -7.42
N SER A 183 -4.47 -2.80 -7.36
CA SER A 183 -3.39 -1.87 -7.81
C SER A 183 -2.09 -2.03 -7.02
N VAL A 184 -2.17 -2.34 -5.73
CA VAL A 184 -1.00 -2.60 -4.88
C VAL A 184 -0.35 -3.93 -5.28
N LEU A 185 -1.16 -4.98 -5.50
CA LEU A 185 -0.67 -6.28 -5.99
C LEU A 185 -0.01 -6.16 -7.37
N GLN A 186 -0.64 -5.43 -8.28
CA GLN A 186 -0.09 -5.16 -9.61
C GLN A 186 1.26 -4.44 -9.53
N THR A 187 1.35 -3.37 -8.72
CA THR A 187 2.59 -2.61 -8.56
C THR A 187 3.67 -3.45 -7.89
N PHE A 188 3.31 -4.22 -6.86
CA PHE A 188 4.24 -5.16 -6.24
C PHE A 188 4.81 -6.15 -7.26
N PHE A 189 3.94 -6.78 -8.05
CA PHE A 189 4.40 -7.75 -9.03
C PHE A 189 5.24 -7.13 -10.15
N MET A 190 4.92 -5.89 -10.56
CA MET A 190 5.74 -5.12 -11.49
C MET A 190 7.16 -4.87 -10.93
N ILE A 191 7.28 -4.58 -9.62
CA ILE A 191 8.57 -4.40 -8.95
C ILE A 191 9.31 -5.74 -8.84
N SER A 192 8.61 -6.81 -8.51
CA SER A 192 9.17 -8.17 -8.49
C SER A 192 9.70 -8.59 -9.87
N ASP A 193 8.97 -8.28 -10.95
CA ASP A 193 9.43 -8.49 -12.32
C ASP A 193 10.69 -7.66 -12.65
N ALA A 194 10.73 -6.41 -12.21
CA ALA A 194 11.93 -5.59 -12.35
C ALA A 194 13.14 -6.15 -11.58
N MET A 195 12.92 -6.71 -10.37
CA MET A 195 13.95 -7.41 -9.60
C MET A 195 14.43 -8.67 -10.33
N PHE A 196 13.51 -9.45 -10.89
CA PHE A 196 13.85 -10.63 -11.68
C PHE A 196 14.70 -10.25 -12.91
N LYS A 197 14.31 -9.23 -13.66
CA LYS A 197 15.05 -8.72 -14.82
C LYS A 197 16.41 -8.12 -14.45
N ALA A 198 16.50 -7.43 -13.33
CA ALA A 198 17.79 -6.87 -12.84
C ALA A 198 18.80 -7.95 -12.45
N ASN A 199 18.34 -9.17 -12.13
CA ASN A 199 19.16 -10.33 -11.80
C ASN A 199 19.25 -11.33 -12.96
N ALA A 200 18.89 -10.92 -14.18
CA ALA A 200 18.85 -11.80 -15.34
C ALA A 200 20.18 -12.53 -15.57
N LYS A 201 20.08 -13.82 -15.95
CA LYS A 201 21.17 -14.67 -16.38
C LYS A 201 20.84 -15.21 -17.78
N ALA A 202 21.85 -15.73 -18.49
CA ALA A 202 21.65 -16.38 -19.78
C ALA A 202 20.62 -17.53 -19.73
N ASP A 203 20.64 -18.27 -18.62
CA ASP A 203 19.59 -19.21 -18.23
C ASP A 203 18.72 -18.58 -17.15
N SER A 204 17.44 -18.40 -17.42
CA SER A 204 16.47 -17.85 -16.47
C SER A 204 16.32 -18.70 -15.20
N LYS A 205 16.56 -20.02 -15.29
CA LYS A 205 16.55 -20.94 -14.15
C LYS A 205 17.70 -20.67 -13.17
N ALA A 206 18.80 -20.10 -13.63
CA ALA A 206 19.95 -19.73 -12.81
C ALA A 206 19.81 -18.31 -12.18
N ASN A 207 18.69 -17.62 -12.42
CA ASN A 207 18.42 -16.31 -11.82
C ASN A 207 18.25 -16.43 -10.29
N PRO A 208 19.07 -15.77 -9.48
CA PRO A 208 19.01 -15.90 -8.02
C PRO A 208 17.71 -15.37 -7.40
N PHE A 209 16.97 -14.53 -8.10
CA PHE A 209 15.68 -13.98 -7.66
C PHE A 209 14.49 -14.86 -8.09
N ARG A 210 14.70 -15.91 -8.88
CA ARG A 210 13.63 -16.72 -9.48
C ARG A 210 12.64 -17.29 -8.46
N THR A 211 13.12 -17.88 -7.37
CA THR A 211 12.25 -18.46 -6.34
C THR A 211 11.32 -17.42 -5.71
N HIS A 212 11.84 -16.22 -5.43
CA HIS A 212 11.05 -15.10 -4.92
C HIS A 212 10.01 -14.66 -5.95
N TYR A 213 10.40 -14.54 -7.21
CA TYR A 213 9.51 -14.13 -8.29
C TYR A 213 8.34 -15.09 -8.51
N LEU A 214 8.61 -16.40 -8.47
CA LEU A 214 7.57 -17.42 -8.55
C LEU A 214 6.59 -17.33 -7.37
N GLN A 215 7.10 -17.16 -6.15
CA GLN A 215 6.27 -17.02 -4.96
C GLN A 215 5.44 -15.71 -5.01
N ASP A 216 6.04 -14.61 -5.42
CA ASP A 216 5.35 -13.32 -5.56
C ASP A 216 4.23 -13.38 -6.60
N TYR A 217 4.43 -14.16 -7.69
CA TYR A 217 3.39 -14.45 -8.66
C TYR A 217 2.21 -15.17 -8.01
N LEU A 218 2.49 -16.29 -7.32
CA LEU A 218 1.45 -17.09 -6.68
C LEU A 218 0.68 -16.30 -5.63
N ASP A 219 1.39 -15.60 -4.74
CA ASP A 219 0.78 -14.80 -3.68
C ASP A 219 -0.13 -13.70 -4.27
N SER A 220 0.33 -13.01 -5.31
CA SER A 220 -0.43 -11.92 -5.94
C SER A 220 -1.64 -12.43 -6.73
N LYS A 221 -1.47 -13.54 -7.45
CA LYS A 221 -2.55 -14.19 -8.19
C LYS A 221 -3.62 -14.72 -7.24
N ASP A 222 -3.25 -15.49 -6.22
CA ASP A 222 -4.19 -16.07 -5.25
C ASP A 222 -4.99 -14.97 -4.52
N ALA A 223 -4.34 -13.84 -4.19
CA ALA A 223 -5.02 -12.70 -3.58
C ALA A 223 -6.07 -12.06 -4.52
N CYS A 224 -5.75 -11.86 -5.81
CA CYS A 224 -6.70 -11.37 -6.79
C CYS A 224 -7.85 -12.34 -7.02
N GLU A 225 -7.55 -13.63 -7.19
CA GLU A 225 -8.55 -14.67 -7.44
C GLU A 225 -9.54 -14.81 -6.29
N LYS A 226 -9.05 -14.77 -5.04
CA LYS A 226 -9.91 -14.76 -3.85
C LYS A 226 -10.95 -13.63 -3.89
N MET A 227 -10.53 -12.43 -4.29
CA MET A 227 -11.44 -11.30 -4.37
C MET A 227 -12.44 -11.41 -5.53
N LEU A 228 -12.04 -12.04 -6.63
CA LEU A 228 -12.94 -12.32 -7.75
C LEU A 228 -13.94 -13.45 -7.42
N GLU A 229 -13.56 -14.41 -6.58
CA GLU A 229 -14.53 -15.38 -6.04
C GLU A 229 -15.59 -14.71 -5.14
N LEU A 230 -15.17 -13.79 -4.25
CA LEU A 230 -16.12 -12.98 -3.46
C LEU A 230 -17.03 -12.13 -4.36
N ALA A 231 -16.55 -11.66 -5.51
CA ALA A 231 -17.38 -10.97 -6.50
C ALA A 231 -18.46 -11.89 -7.08
N LYS A 232 -18.12 -13.16 -7.39
CA LYS A 232 -19.08 -14.16 -7.88
C LYS A 232 -20.13 -14.50 -6.82
N GLU A 233 -19.71 -14.66 -5.56
CA GLU A 233 -20.62 -14.89 -4.42
C GLU A 233 -21.59 -13.72 -4.23
N ALA A 234 -21.10 -12.47 -4.27
CA ALA A 234 -21.92 -11.28 -4.19
C ALA A 234 -22.93 -11.20 -5.36
N GLN A 235 -22.49 -11.52 -6.59
CA GLN A 235 -23.36 -11.60 -7.77
C GLN A 235 -24.46 -12.64 -7.60
N ALA A 236 -24.13 -13.83 -7.10
CA ALA A 236 -25.09 -14.90 -6.84
C ALA A 236 -26.10 -14.54 -5.75
N ALA A 237 -25.68 -13.73 -4.76
CA ALA A 237 -26.54 -13.19 -3.70
C ALA A 237 -27.38 -11.98 -4.15
N GLY A 238 -27.24 -11.52 -5.41
CA GLY A 238 -27.96 -10.34 -5.94
C GLY A 238 -27.31 -9.00 -5.60
N ASP A 239 -26.17 -8.96 -4.92
CA ASP A 239 -25.40 -7.73 -4.67
C ASP A 239 -24.48 -7.40 -5.86
N THR A 240 -25.12 -6.93 -6.94
CA THR A 240 -24.44 -6.57 -8.18
C THR A 240 -23.49 -5.37 -8.02
N ALA A 241 -23.74 -4.50 -7.05
CA ALA A 241 -22.89 -3.33 -6.80
C ALA A 241 -21.54 -3.73 -6.22
N THR A 242 -21.54 -4.60 -5.20
CA THR A 242 -20.30 -5.16 -4.63
C THR A 242 -19.56 -6.02 -5.66
N ALA A 243 -20.26 -6.89 -6.38
CA ALA A 243 -19.69 -7.71 -7.44
C ALA A 243 -18.95 -6.86 -8.48
N SER A 244 -19.61 -5.86 -9.05
CA SER A 244 -19.03 -4.96 -10.06
C SER A 244 -17.81 -4.20 -9.53
N LYS A 245 -17.88 -3.74 -8.28
CA LYS A 245 -16.75 -3.03 -7.64
C LYS A 245 -15.52 -3.92 -7.49
N LEU A 246 -15.70 -5.17 -7.07
CA LEU A 246 -14.62 -6.13 -6.90
C LEU A 246 -13.99 -6.51 -8.24
N VAL A 247 -14.82 -6.85 -9.24
CA VAL A 247 -14.32 -7.13 -10.60
C VAL A 247 -13.49 -5.96 -11.13
N LYS A 248 -14.00 -4.73 -11.04
CA LYS A 248 -13.28 -3.53 -11.49
C LYS A 248 -11.92 -3.36 -10.81
N LYS A 249 -11.79 -3.79 -9.55
CA LYS A 249 -10.56 -3.64 -8.76
C LYS A 249 -9.51 -4.71 -9.03
N TYR A 250 -9.91 -5.94 -9.36
CA TYR A 250 -9.01 -7.09 -9.35
C TYR A 250 -8.83 -7.80 -10.69
N ASP A 251 -9.76 -7.69 -11.63
CA ASP A 251 -9.67 -8.37 -12.92
C ASP A 251 -8.50 -7.86 -13.77
N GLY A 252 -8.38 -6.54 -13.95
CA GLY A 252 -7.26 -5.94 -14.67
C GLY A 252 -5.89 -6.22 -14.04
N PRO A 253 -5.71 -6.03 -12.73
CA PRO A 253 -4.50 -6.44 -12.00
C PRO A 253 -4.14 -7.91 -12.19
N LEU A 254 -5.10 -8.83 -12.08
CA LEU A 254 -4.86 -10.26 -12.30
C LEU A 254 -4.34 -10.52 -13.72
N ALA A 255 -5.03 -10.00 -14.72
CA ALA A 255 -4.64 -10.16 -16.12
C ALA A 255 -3.21 -9.63 -16.38
N PHE A 256 -2.85 -8.47 -15.79
CA PHE A 256 -1.50 -7.92 -15.88
C PHE A 256 -0.45 -8.84 -15.25
N ILE A 257 -0.72 -9.37 -14.05
CA ILE A 257 0.18 -10.26 -13.31
C ILE A 257 0.43 -11.54 -14.13
N GLU A 258 -0.62 -12.17 -14.65
CA GLU A 258 -0.54 -13.38 -15.46
C GLU A 258 0.23 -13.14 -16.76
N GLN A 259 -0.07 -12.05 -17.47
CA GLN A 259 0.62 -11.69 -18.71
C GLN A 259 2.11 -11.41 -18.48
N THR A 260 2.43 -10.65 -17.42
CA THR A 260 3.82 -10.31 -17.09
C THR A 260 4.62 -11.55 -16.72
N PHE A 261 4.02 -12.44 -15.92
CA PHE A 261 4.65 -13.70 -15.53
C PHE A 261 4.89 -14.61 -16.74
N SER A 262 3.90 -14.76 -17.62
CA SER A 262 4.02 -15.61 -18.81
C SER A 262 5.14 -15.16 -19.75
N ALA A 263 5.32 -13.84 -19.89
CA ALA A 263 6.35 -13.26 -20.74
C ALA A 263 7.76 -13.32 -20.13
N SER A 264 7.89 -13.66 -18.84
CA SER A 264 9.16 -13.59 -18.11
C SER A 264 10.12 -14.77 -18.41
N GLY A 265 9.61 -15.92 -18.83
CA GLY A 265 10.37 -17.18 -18.93
C GLY A 265 10.86 -17.72 -17.58
N ALA A 266 10.31 -17.26 -16.47
CA ALA A 266 10.73 -17.66 -15.13
C ALA A 266 10.26 -19.08 -14.74
N ALA A 267 9.10 -19.51 -15.25
CA ALA A 267 8.56 -20.85 -14.99
C ALA A 267 9.09 -21.86 -16.02
N ASP A 268 9.34 -23.07 -15.57
CA ASP A 268 9.50 -24.21 -16.46
C ASP A 268 8.15 -24.88 -16.76
N GLN A 269 8.17 -25.79 -17.72
CA GLN A 269 6.99 -26.53 -18.16
C GLN A 269 6.26 -27.23 -16.99
N GLU A 270 6.99 -27.91 -16.13
CA GLU A 270 6.43 -28.63 -14.99
C GLU A 270 5.74 -27.70 -13.99
N GLN A 271 6.36 -26.54 -13.69
CA GLN A 271 5.78 -25.54 -12.81
C GLN A 271 4.54 -24.89 -13.41
N ILE A 272 4.54 -24.59 -14.71
CA ILE A 272 3.37 -24.06 -15.41
C ILE A 272 2.22 -25.06 -15.36
N VAL A 273 2.49 -26.33 -15.66
CA VAL A 273 1.48 -27.40 -15.57
C VAL A 273 0.92 -27.49 -14.15
N ALA A 274 1.77 -27.49 -13.11
CA ALA A 274 1.33 -27.55 -11.71
C ALA A 274 0.45 -26.35 -11.30
N ILE A 275 0.83 -25.14 -11.71
CA ILE A 275 0.06 -23.90 -11.44
C ILE A 275 -1.33 -24.00 -12.09
N PHE A 276 -1.39 -24.41 -13.36
CA PHE A 276 -2.66 -24.50 -14.08
C PHE A 276 -3.53 -25.68 -13.66
N THR A 277 -2.95 -26.80 -13.31
CA THR A 277 -3.72 -27.93 -12.76
C THR A 277 -4.56 -27.50 -11.57
N LYS A 278 -3.96 -26.75 -10.65
CA LYS A 278 -4.65 -26.23 -9.46
C LYS A 278 -5.72 -25.19 -9.84
N SER A 279 -5.38 -24.24 -10.71
CA SER A 279 -6.29 -23.16 -11.13
C SER A 279 -7.47 -23.68 -11.95
N LEU A 280 -7.25 -24.60 -12.89
CA LEU A 280 -8.29 -25.16 -13.77
C LEU A 280 -9.21 -26.12 -13.02
N ALA A 281 -8.71 -26.87 -12.03
CA ALA A 281 -9.55 -27.72 -11.19
C ALA A 281 -10.65 -26.92 -10.48
N ALA A 282 -10.34 -25.68 -10.08
CA ALA A 282 -11.29 -24.78 -9.42
C ALA A 282 -12.20 -24.00 -10.40
N ASN A 283 -11.86 -23.92 -11.71
CA ASN A 283 -12.48 -22.97 -12.66
C ASN A 283 -12.76 -23.60 -14.04
N LYS A 284 -13.17 -24.85 -14.11
CA LYS A 284 -13.37 -25.62 -15.37
C LYS A 284 -14.34 -25.00 -16.39
N SER A 285 -15.22 -24.11 -15.99
CA SER A 285 -16.21 -23.44 -16.86
C SER A 285 -15.85 -22.01 -17.24
N ASP A 286 -14.75 -21.45 -16.70
CA ASP A 286 -14.36 -20.08 -16.98
C ASP A 286 -13.53 -20.02 -18.27
N LYS A 287 -14.19 -19.63 -19.38
CA LYS A 287 -13.56 -19.53 -20.70
C LYS A 287 -12.36 -18.58 -20.75
N ASN A 288 -12.37 -17.49 -19.97
CA ASN A 288 -11.27 -16.53 -19.98
C ASN A 288 -10.04 -17.13 -19.30
N LYS A 289 -10.23 -17.80 -18.16
CA LYS A 289 -9.14 -18.51 -17.47
C LYS A 289 -8.59 -19.66 -18.30
N LEU A 290 -9.47 -20.42 -18.97
CA LEU A 290 -9.05 -21.47 -19.90
C LEU A 290 -8.20 -20.92 -21.04
N ASN A 291 -8.63 -19.84 -21.69
CA ASN A 291 -7.87 -19.21 -22.77
C ASN A 291 -6.52 -18.65 -22.29
N SER A 292 -6.50 -18.02 -21.12
CA SER A 292 -5.24 -17.52 -20.52
C SER A 292 -4.29 -18.68 -20.21
N ALA A 293 -4.80 -19.80 -19.67
CA ALA A 293 -4.02 -21.00 -19.43
C ALA A 293 -3.46 -21.58 -20.71
N ILE A 294 -4.29 -21.77 -21.75
CA ILE A 294 -3.89 -22.29 -23.05
C ILE A 294 -2.79 -21.45 -23.67
N ASN A 295 -2.96 -20.12 -23.71
CA ASN A 295 -1.97 -19.22 -24.29
C ASN A 295 -0.64 -19.25 -23.52
N LEU A 296 -0.68 -19.34 -22.20
CA LEU A 296 0.53 -19.43 -21.39
C LEU A 296 1.23 -20.78 -21.57
N MET A 297 0.47 -21.85 -21.59
CA MET A 297 1.01 -23.20 -21.80
C MET A 297 1.65 -23.33 -23.17
N ALA A 298 0.99 -22.81 -24.22
CA ALA A 298 1.55 -22.78 -25.56
C ALA A 298 2.83 -21.94 -25.65
N ALA A 299 2.86 -20.77 -25.00
CA ALA A 299 4.04 -19.90 -24.96
C ALA A 299 5.25 -20.49 -24.22
N ASN A 300 5.05 -21.58 -23.48
CA ASN A 300 6.10 -22.28 -22.70
C ASN A 300 6.26 -23.75 -23.10
N ASP A 301 5.90 -24.10 -24.33
CA ASP A 301 6.03 -25.45 -24.93
C ASP A 301 5.31 -26.57 -24.11
N CYS A 302 4.20 -26.20 -23.45
CA CYS A 302 3.37 -27.12 -22.67
C CYS A 302 2.21 -27.73 -23.47
N ASP A 303 2.11 -27.46 -24.77
CA ASP A 303 1.05 -27.93 -25.67
C ASP A 303 0.99 -29.45 -25.89
N THR A 304 2.03 -30.15 -25.46
CA THR A 304 2.08 -31.65 -25.50
C THR A 304 1.60 -32.28 -24.19
N THR A 305 1.20 -31.50 -23.19
CA THR A 305 0.76 -32.04 -21.88
C THR A 305 -0.72 -32.39 -21.89
N GLU A 306 -1.14 -33.43 -21.15
CA GLU A 306 -2.55 -33.84 -21.03
C GLU A 306 -3.46 -32.73 -20.53
N ILE A 307 -2.95 -31.78 -19.73
CA ILE A 307 -3.73 -30.70 -19.16
C ILE A 307 -4.05 -29.59 -20.18
N TYR A 308 -3.33 -29.57 -21.31
CA TYR A 308 -3.57 -28.60 -22.38
C TYR A 308 -4.84 -28.96 -23.18
N TYR A 309 -5.22 -30.23 -23.26
CA TYR A 309 -6.36 -30.78 -24.00
C TYR A 309 -7.55 -31.03 -23.05
#